data_8d4cf802a77892327bee5e53f9bb40f5
#
_entry.id   8d4cf802a77892327bee5e53f9bb40f5
#
_cell.length_a   1.000
_cell.length_b   1.000
_cell.length_c   1.000
_cell.angle_alpha   90.00
_cell.angle_beta   90.00
_cell.angle_gamma   90.00
#
_symmetry.space_group_name_H-M   'P 1'
#
loop_
_entity.id
_entity.type
_entity.pdbx_description
1 polymer ?
#
loop_
_entity_poly.entity_id
_entity_poly.type
_entity_poly.pdbx_seq_one_letter_code
_entity_poly.pdbx_strand_id
1 'polypeptide(L)'
;MAGPLSGFTVVEMAGIGPGPFCAMMLADMGADVIRIDRLTPGFLGGGGTIIDRGRRTIALDLKQPGAAGIVLRLLDKAHALLEGFRPGVMERLGLGPDECLARNPRLVYGLSLIHISEPTRRRG
;
A
#
# COMPACT_ATOMS: atom_id res chain seq x y z
N MET A 1 -19.24 2.79 3.11
CA MET A 1 -20.09 1.61 3.01
C MET A 1 -19.87 0.72 4.24
N ALA A 2 -20.94 0.19 4.73
CA ALA A 2 -20.84 -0.68 5.88
C ALA A 2 -20.37 -2.07 5.47
N GLY A 3 -19.65 -2.72 6.34
CA GLY A 3 -19.16 -4.07 6.10
C GLY A 3 -18.31 -4.51 7.26
N PRO A 4 -17.80 -5.75 7.24
CA PRO A 4 -17.03 -6.27 8.36
C PRO A 4 -15.77 -5.47 8.65
N LEU A 5 -15.25 -4.74 7.68
CA LEU A 5 -14.05 -3.93 7.90
C LEU A 5 -14.35 -2.44 8.04
N SER A 6 -15.59 -2.06 8.31
CA SER A 6 -15.91 -0.67 8.59
C SER A 6 -15.06 -0.17 9.76
N GLY A 7 -14.49 0.99 9.60
CA GLY A 7 -13.64 1.57 10.64
C GLY A 7 -12.17 1.27 10.47
N PHE A 8 -11.80 0.38 9.56
CA PHE A 8 -10.39 0.09 9.32
C PHE A 8 -9.88 0.90 8.14
N THR A 9 -8.67 1.41 8.29
CA THR A 9 -8.00 2.19 7.25
C THR A 9 -6.79 1.43 6.73
N VAL A 10 -6.69 1.34 5.43
CA VAL A 10 -5.61 0.62 4.75
C VAL A 10 -4.93 1.59 3.79
N VAL A 11 -3.61 1.61 3.81
CA VAL A 11 -2.83 2.36 2.84
C VAL A 11 -2.29 1.37 1.81
N GLU A 12 -2.57 1.65 0.55
CA GLU A 12 -2.13 0.79 -0.56
C GLU A 12 -1.10 1.55 -1.38
N MET A 13 0.07 0.92 -1.59
CA MET A 13 1.04 1.46 -2.54
C MET A 13 0.63 0.97 -3.91
N ALA A 14 0.43 1.87 -4.86
CA ALA A 14 -0.08 1.50 -6.18
C ALA A 14 0.85 0.53 -6.88
N GLY A 15 0.27 -0.41 -7.58
CA GLY A 15 1.02 -1.42 -8.30
C GLY A 15 0.10 -2.22 -9.19
N ILE A 16 0.53 -3.41 -9.55
CA ILE A 16 -0.28 -4.32 -10.37
C ILE A 16 -0.34 -5.66 -9.68
N GLY A 17 -1.33 -6.44 -10.07
CA GLY A 17 -1.45 -7.82 -9.62
C GLY A 17 -2.12 -7.97 -8.27
N PRO A 18 -1.53 -8.79 -7.40
CA PRO A 18 -2.20 -9.17 -6.15
C PRO A 18 -2.48 -8.02 -5.19
N GLY A 19 -1.59 -7.02 -5.15
CA GLY A 19 -1.80 -5.90 -4.24
C GLY A 19 -3.11 -5.16 -4.51
N PRO A 20 -3.30 -4.66 -5.73
CA PRO A 20 -4.57 -3.99 -6.06
C PRO A 20 -5.79 -4.89 -5.88
N PHE A 21 -5.67 -6.16 -6.20
CA PHE A 21 -6.78 -7.09 -6.03
C PHE A 21 -7.12 -7.23 -4.54
N CYS A 22 -6.12 -7.39 -3.70
CA CYS A 22 -6.33 -7.48 -2.26
C CYS A 22 -6.99 -6.20 -1.73
N ALA A 23 -6.49 -5.05 -2.15
CA ALA A 23 -7.04 -3.78 -1.72
C ALA A 23 -8.50 -3.63 -2.14
N MET A 24 -8.84 -4.08 -3.34
CA MET A 24 -10.22 -4.06 -3.80
C MET A 24 -11.10 -4.91 -2.89
N MET A 25 -10.64 -6.09 -2.53
CA MET A 25 -11.40 -6.96 -1.64
C MET A 25 -11.62 -6.32 -0.28
N LEU A 26 -10.59 -5.67 0.25
CA LEU A 26 -10.72 -5.00 1.54
C LEU A 26 -11.69 -3.83 1.46
N ALA A 27 -11.64 -3.08 0.37
CA ALA A 27 -12.56 -1.98 0.16
C ALA A 27 -14.00 -2.48 0.04
N ASP A 28 -14.19 -3.58 -0.67
CA ASP A 28 -15.53 -4.17 -0.81
C ASP A 28 -16.10 -4.59 0.54
N MET A 29 -15.24 -4.92 1.49
CA MET A 29 -15.67 -5.31 2.83
C MET A 29 -15.81 -4.12 3.78
N GLY A 30 -15.67 -2.92 3.28
CA GLY A 30 -15.94 -1.72 4.06
C GLY A 30 -14.73 -0.96 4.56
N ALA A 31 -13.52 -1.43 4.30
CA ALA A 31 -12.32 -0.71 4.71
C ALA A 31 -12.19 0.60 3.93
N ASP A 32 -11.62 1.61 4.57
CA ASP A 32 -11.27 2.86 3.92
C ASP A 32 -9.86 2.69 3.35
N VAL A 33 -9.76 2.52 2.05
CA VAL A 33 -8.49 2.25 1.40
C VAL A 33 -7.99 3.53 0.72
N ILE A 34 -6.80 3.96 1.13
CA ILE A 34 -6.14 5.14 0.58
C ILE A 34 -4.98 4.67 -0.27
N ARG A 35 -5.03 4.96 -1.56
CA ARG A 35 -4.01 4.50 -2.49
C ARG A 35 -3.01 5.61 -2.76
N ILE A 36 -1.73 5.30 -2.60
CA ILE A 36 -0.65 6.20 -2.94
C ILE A 36 -0.24 5.89 -4.36
N ASP A 37 -0.52 6.79 -5.28
CA ASP A 37 -0.29 6.57 -6.69
C ASP A 37 0.84 7.45 -7.19
N ARG A 38 1.34 7.14 -8.37
CA ARG A 38 2.39 7.93 -9.01
C ARG A 38 1.81 9.19 -9.61
N LEU A 39 2.68 10.17 -9.79
CA LEU A 39 2.27 11.38 -10.50
C LEU A 39 2.16 11.15 -12.00
N THR A 40 2.87 10.17 -12.53
CA THR A 40 2.90 9.94 -13.96
C THR A 40 1.52 9.48 -14.45
N PRO A 41 0.89 10.25 -15.31
CA PRO A 41 -0.45 9.90 -15.76
C PRO A 41 -0.45 8.69 -16.67
N GLY A 42 -1.56 7.99 -16.68
CA GLY A 42 -1.79 6.93 -17.63
C GLY A 42 -1.09 5.62 -17.35
N PHE A 43 -0.36 5.54 -16.28
CA PHE A 43 0.36 4.33 -15.99
C PHE A 43 -0.35 3.56 -14.90
N LEU A 44 -0.60 2.32 -15.12
CA LEU A 44 -1.23 1.44 -14.16
C LEU A 44 -2.47 1.97 -13.50
N GLY A 45 -2.43 3.19 -13.17
CA GLY A 45 -3.50 3.75 -12.42
C GLY A 45 -4.59 4.28 -13.26
N GLY A 46 -4.75 3.79 -14.38
CA GLY A 46 -5.76 4.31 -15.23
C GLY A 46 -7.08 4.57 -14.57
N GLY A 47 -7.29 4.06 -13.42
CA GLY A 47 -8.50 4.39 -12.70
C GLY A 47 -9.75 4.04 -13.42
N GLY A 48 -9.68 3.16 -14.33
CA GLY A 48 -10.84 2.80 -15.11
C GLY A 48 -11.18 1.34 -15.04
N THR A 49 -10.46 0.59 -14.25
CA THR A 49 -10.70 -0.84 -14.20
C THR A 49 -11.48 -1.20 -12.95
N ILE A 50 -12.10 -2.36 -13.01
CA ILE A 50 -12.87 -2.86 -11.88
C ILE A 50 -12.00 -2.99 -10.64
N ILE A 51 -10.75 -3.37 -10.84
CA ILE A 51 -9.85 -3.59 -9.71
C ILE A 51 -9.53 -2.30 -8.95
N ASP A 52 -9.70 -1.17 -9.60
CA ASP A 52 -9.36 0.11 -8.96
C ASP A 52 -10.48 0.70 -8.13
N ARG A 53 -11.61 0.05 -8.05
CA ARG A 53 -12.77 0.61 -7.36
C ARG A 53 -12.54 0.69 -5.87
N GLY A 54 -13.24 1.62 -5.25
CA GLY A 54 -13.32 1.70 -3.80
C GLY A 54 -12.17 2.42 -3.12
N ARG A 55 -11.26 3.01 -3.86
CA ARG A 55 -10.11 3.70 -3.27
C ARG A 55 -10.29 5.20 -3.31
N ARG A 56 -9.70 5.85 -2.32
CA ARG A 56 -9.34 7.26 -2.42
C ARG A 56 -7.87 7.30 -2.80
N THR A 57 -7.49 8.21 -3.67
CA THR A 57 -6.14 8.22 -4.24
C THR A 57 -5.42 9.52 -3.94
N ILE A 58 -4.15 9.42 -3.57
CA ILE A 58 -3.25 10.54 -3.42
C ILE A 58 -2.10 10.32 -4.40
N ALA A 59 -1.79 11.32 -5.20
CA ALA A 59 -0.67 11.23 -6.11
C ALA A 59 0.57 11.81 -5.44
N LEU A 60 1.62 11.02 -5.35
CA LEU A 60 2.88 11.43 -4.73
C LEU A 60 4.05 10.94 -5.55
N ASP A 61 5.07 11.79 -5.66
CA ASP A 61 6.35 11.35 -6.19
C ASP A 61 7.18 10.88 -5.00
N LEU A 62 7.25 9.59 -4.81
CA LEU A 62 7.91 8.99 -3.65
C LEU A 62 9.42 9.23 -3.63
N LYS A 63 9.98 9.69 -4.73
CA LYS A 63 11.40 10.01 -4.79
C LYS A 63 11.72 11.39 -4.26
N GLN A 64 10.71 12.22 -4.06
CA GLN A 64 10.92 13.57 -3.56
C GLN A 64 11.15 13.57 -2.05
N PRO A 65 12.02 14.48 -1.57
CA PRO A 65 12.17 14.63 -0.13
C PRO A 65 10.82 14.98 0.49
N GLY A 66 10.54 14.37 1.60
CA GLY A 66 9.30 14.63 2.32
C GLY A 66 8.14 13.74 1.93
N ALA A 67 8.20 13.06 0.79
CA ALA A 67 7.11 12.18 0.41
C ALA A 67 6.94 11.03 1.39
N ALA A 68 8.05 10.41 1.80
CA ALA A 68 7.98 9.35 2.78
C ALA A 68 7.34 9.83 4.08
N GLY A 69 7.63 11.04 4.48
CA GLY A 69 7.02 11.60 5.69
C GLY A 69 5.51 11.73 5.58
N ILE A 70 5.01 12.06 4.41
CA ILE A 70 3.57 12.14 4.20
C ILE A 70 2.94 10.76 4.36
N VAL A 71 3.56 9.75 3.76
CA VAL A 71 3.04 8.39 3.88
C VAL A 71 3.09 7.94 5.34
N LEU A 72 4.19 8.20 6.03
CA LEU A 72 4.30 7.80 7.43
C LEU A 72 3.25 8.48 8.30
N ARG A 73 2.89 9.72 8.01
CA ARG A 73 1.81 10.37 8.75
C ARG A 73 0.47 9.71 8.51
N LEU A 74 0.23 9.25 7.29
CA LEU A 74 -0.98 8.48 7.02
C LEU A 74 -0.98 7.19 7.83
N LEU A 75 0.18 6.57 7.97
CA LEU A 75 0.27 5.32 8.69
C LEU A 75 0.06 5.46 10.19
N ASP A 76 0.17 6.66 10.74
CA ASP A 76 -0.09 6.86 12.17
C ASP A 76 -1.47 6.39 12.57
N LYS A 77 -2.42 6.49 11.68
CA LYS A 77 -3.81 6.12 11.96
C LYS A 77 -4.29 4.96 11.11
N ALA A 78 -3.41 4.35 10.35
CA ALA A 78 -3.80 3.24 9.52
C ALA A 78 -3.68 1.93 10.28
N HIS A 79 -4.40 0.95 9.81
CA HIS A 79 -4.37 -0.39 10.38
C HIS A 79 -3.51 -1.32 9.57
N ALA A 80 -3.33 -1.04 8.28
CA ALA A 80 -2.54 -1.89 7.41
C ALA A 80 -1.93 -1.08 6.28
N LEU A 81 -0.82 -1.59 5.78
CA LEU A 81 -0.18 -1.09 4.57
C LEU A 81 0.01 -2.27 3.64
N LEU A 82 -0.33 -2.09 2.37
CA LEU A 82 -0.13 -3.10 1.34
C LEU A 82 0.87 -2.57 0.32
N GLU A 83 1.86 -3.38 -0.02
CA GLU A 83 2.78 -3.01 -1.08
C GLU A 83 3.21 -4.26 -1.84
N GLY A 84 3.52 -4.10 -3.10
CA GLY A 84 3.97 -5.17 -3.95
C GLY A 84 5.15 -4.79 -4.80
N PHE A 85 5.94 -3.86 -4.34
CA PHE A 85 7.15 -3.46 -5.06
C PHE A 85 8.19 -4.56 -5.00
N ARG A 86 9.18 -4.47 -5.85
CA ARG A 86 10.29 -5.41 -5.81
C ARG A 86 11.02 -5.30 -4.49
N PRO A 87 11.66 -6.38 -4.06
CA PRO A 87 12.39 -6.36 -2.79
C PRO A 87 13.35 -5.18 -2.71
N GLY A 88 13.36 -4.53 -1.58
CA GLY A 88 14.26 -3.41 -1.32
C GLY A 88 13.75 -2.04 -1.74
N VAL A 89 12.70 -1.98 -2.55
CA VAL A 89 12.21 -0.68 -3.02
C VAL A 89 11.66 0.15 -1.87
N MET A 90 10.79 -0.43 -1.04
CA MET A 90 10.22 0.32 0.08
C MET A 90 11.30 0.75 1.06
N GLU A 91 12.28 -0.10 1.30
CA GLU A 91 13.38 0.27 2.18
C GLU A 91 14.15 1.46 1.64
N ARG A 92 14.40 1.48 0.33
CA ARG A 92 15.09 2.62 -0.27
C ARG A 92 14.29 3.91 -0.20
N LEU A 93 12.98 3.79 -0.14
CA LEU A 93 12.11 4.95 -0.03
C LEU A 93 11.94 5.42 1.42
N GLY A 94 12.50 4.70 2.37
CA GLY A 94 12.31 5.01 3.78
C GLY A 94 10.98 4.52 4.32
N LEU A 95 10.37 3.58 3.64
CA LEU A 95 9.05 3.06 3.97
C LEU A 95 9.07 1.54 4.17
N GLY A 96 10.22 0.99 4.49
CA GLY A 96 10.30 -0.44 4.76
C GLY A 96 9.57 -0.82 6.03
N PRO A 97 9.47 -2.13 6.28
CA PRO A 97 8.75 -2.59 7.46
C PRO A 97 9.29 -2.02 8.76
N ASP A 98 10.60 -1.90 8.87
CA ASP A 98 11.20 -1.40 10.11
C ASP A 98 10.77 0.04 10.39
N GLU A 99 10.84 0.91 9.38
CA GLU A 99 10.43 2.29 9.55
C GLU A 99 8.94 2.40 9.84
N CYS A 100 8.14 1.66 9.10
CA CYS A 100 6.69 1.74 9.26
C CYS A 100 6.26 1.21 10.61
N LEU A 101 6.84 0.11 11.05
CA LEU A 101 6.46 -0.49 12.33
C LEU A 101 7.02 0.29 13.51
N ALA A 102 8.15 0.97 13.32
CA ALA A 102 8.63 1.88 14.35
C ALA A 102 7.66 3.04 14.54
N ARG A 103 7.06 3.50 13.45
CA ARG A 103 6.11 4.60 13.51
C ARG A 103 4.77 4.16 14.09
N ASN A 104 4.31 2.97 13.73
CA ASN A 104 3.04 2.43 14.18
C ASN A 104 3.20 0.93 14.45
N PRO A 105 3.49 0.54 15.69
CA PRO A 105 3.74 -0.88 16.01
C PRO A 105 2.55 -1.78 15.79
N ARG A 106 1.35 -1.22 15.69
CA ARG A 106 0.14 -2.02 15.49
C ARG A 106 -0.17 -2.25 14.01
N LEU A 107 0.60 -1.65 13.13
CA LEU A 107 0.36 -1.74 11.71
C LEU A 107 0.57 -3.17 11.22
N VAL A 108 -0.31 -3.63 10.34
CA VAL A 108 -0.09 -4.88 9.63
C VAL A 108 0.56 -4.51 8.30
N TYR A 109 1.76 -5.00 8.08
CA TYR A 109 2.51 -4.68 6.86
C TYR A 109 2.35 -5.87 5.91
N GLY A 110 1.54 -5.68 4.88
CA GLY A 110 1.26 -6.72 3.89
C GLY A 110 2.14 -6.57 2.68
N LEU A 111 2.87 -7.62 2.37
CA LEU A 111 3.83 -7.60 1.28
C LEU A 111 3.42 -8.64 0.24
N SER A 112 3.26 -8.21 -0.99
CA SER A 112 3.00 -9.13 -2.08
C SER A 112 4.32 -9.65 -2.63
N LEU A 113 4.40 -10.94 -2.81
CA LEU A 113 5.60 -11.61 -3.28
C LEU A 113 5.51 -12.07 -4.71
N ILE A 114 4.88 -11.28 -5.53
CA ILE A 114 4.78 -11.60 -6.94
C ILE A 114 6.17 -11.68 -7.57
N HIS A 115 7.14 -10.94 -7.06
CA HIS A 115 8.50 -11.04 -7.53
C HIS A 115 9.29 -11.93 -6.58
N ILE A 116 9.11 -13.19 -6.68
CA ILE A 116 9.77 -14.10 -5.79
C ILE A 116 11.22 -14.20 -6.19
N SER A 117 12.06 -13.65 -5.40
CA SER A 117 13.46 -13.72 -5.69
C SER A 117 14.06 -14.93 -5.05
N GLU A 118 13.63 -15.30 -3.87
CA GLU A 118 14.28 -16.34 -3.16
C GLU A 118 13.30 -17.18 -2.43
N PRO A 119 13.14 -18.38 -2.85
CA PRO A 119 12.25 -19.25 -2.12
C PRO A 119 12.76 -19.57 -0.76
N THR A 120 13.99 -19.38 -0.55
CA THR A 120 14.50 -19.74 0.70
C THR A 120 14.32 -18.70 1.68
N ARG A 121 14.02 -18.00 1.60
CA ARG A 121 14.15 -17.14 2.56
C ARG A 121 13.28 -17.07 3.48
N ARG A 122 13.24 -17.61 3.55
CA ARG A 122 12.74 -17.69 4.11
C ARG A 122 12.53 -17.34 4.92
N ARG A 123 12.58 -17.19 5.26
CA ARG A 123 12.55 -16.97 5.95
C ARG A 123 12.07 -16.50 6.46
N GLY A 124 12.01 -16.45 6.44
CA GLY A 124 11.60 -16.32 7.15
C GLY A 124 11.23 -15.78 7.44
#